data_7b9780ffc5137cd61dfa41a265748a9a
#
_entry.id   7b9780ffc5137cd61dfa41a265748a9a
#
_cell.length_a   1.000
_cell.length_b   1.000
_cell.length_c   1.000
_cell.angle_alpha   90.00
_cell.angle_beta   90.00
_cell.angle_gamma   90.00
#
_symmetry.space_group_name_H-M   'P 1'
#
loop_
_entity.id
_entity.type
_entity.pdbx_description
1 polymer ?
#
loop_
_entity_poly.entity_id
_entity_poly.type
_entity_poly.pdbx_seq_one_letter_code
_entity_poly.pdbx_strand_id
1 'polypeptide(L)'
;MNGNYKFVKVRLGGVGSMKVDSGVSEEVDVSLGGAGKISISGKAKMLRASLGGLGGLDARELHADAVDVDMSGLGGASVYAKNSANVNLSGMGSATVYGKPAQRTSNDHGLGSVTWN
;
A
#
# COMPACT_ATOMS: atom_id res chain seq x y z
N MET A 1 -13.46 8.28 -24.20
CA MET A 1 -13.46 8.37 -22.82
C MET A 1 -12.17 7.89 -22.24
N ASN A 2 -11.78 8.55 -21.34
CA ASN A 2 -10.49 8.31 -20.76
C ASN A 2 -10.59 7.42 -19.60
N GLY A 3 -9.65 6.60 -19.36
CA GLY A 3 -9.64 5.73 -18.21
C GLY A 3 -9.17 6.43 -16.94
N ASN A 4 -9.53 7.68 -16.75
CA ASN A 4 -9.13 8.39 -15.55
C ASN A 4 -10.17 8.17 -14.46
N TYR A 5 -9.75 7.49 -13.41
CA TYR A 5 -10.60 7.27 -12.25
C TYR A 5 -10.14 8.17 -11.13
N LYS A 6 -11.08 8.85 -10.48
CA LYS A 6 -10.70 9.71 -9.37
C LYS A 6 -10.42 8.90 -8.12
N PHE A 7 -11.23 7.89 -7.86
CA PHE A 7 -11.08 7.08 -6.65
C PHE A 7 -11.17 5.61 -7.02
N VAL A 8 -10.25 4.84 -6.48
CA VAL A 8 -10.29 3.39 -6.58
C VAL A 8 -10.28 2.83 -5.17
N LYS A 9 -11.30 2.06 -4.82
CA LYS A 9 -11.36 1.40 -3.52
C LYS A 9 -11.28 -0.10 -3.72
N VAL A 10 -10.38 -0.73 -2.99
CA VAL A 10 -10.19 -2.17 -3.03
C VAL A 10 -10.32 -2.70 -1.62
N ARG A 11 -11.20 -3.67 -1.44
CA ARG A 11 -11.39 -4.31 -0.15
C ARG A 11 -11.30 -5.81 -0.31
N LEU A 12 -10.52 -6.42 0.56
CA LEU A 12 -10.42 -7.87 0.62
C LEU A 12 -10.65 -8.31 2.06
N GLY A 13 -11.80 -8.94 2.30
CA GLY A 13 -12.15 -9.37 3.64
C GLY A 13 -12.16 -10.88 3.84
N GLY A 14 -11.81 -11.64 2.82
CA GLY A 14 -11.78 -13.10 2.90
C GLY A 14 -10.40 -13.65 2.65
N VAL A 15 -10.34 -14.89 2.17
CA VAL A 15 -9.11 -15.57 1.84
C VAL A 15 -8.95 -15.61 0.33
N GLY A 16 -7.78 -15.25 -0.16
CA GLY A 16 -7.54 -15.30 -1.59
C GLY A 16 -6.54 -14.24 -2.03
N SER A 17 -6.42 -14.09 -3.34
CA SER A 17 -5.53 -13.09 -3.91
C SER A 17 -6.29 -12.24 -4.91
N MET A 18 -5.86 -11.00 -5.05
CA MET A 18 -6.51 -10.03 -5.91
C MET A 18 -5.47 -9.26 -6.69
N LYS A 19 -5.73 -9.07 -7.96
CA LYS A 19 -4.92 -8.22 -8.80
C LYS A 19 -5.75 -7.05 -9.29
N VAL A 20 -5.22 -5.85 -9.15
CA VAL A 20 -5.94 -4.64 -9.53
C VAL A 20 -5.04 -3.81 -10.43
N ASP A 21 -5.59 -3.39 -11.55
CA ASP A 21 -4.94 -2.44 -12.43
C ASP A 21 -5.74 -1.16 -12.38
N SER A 22 -5.23 -0.17 -11.70
CA SER A 22 -5.98 1.06 -11.47
C SER A 22 -5.84 2.07 -12.61
N GLY A 23 -4.93 1.82 -13.54
CA GLY A 23 -4.69 2.80 -14.58
C GLY A 23 -4.19 4.11 -13.99
N VAL A 24 -4.80 5.22 -14.37
CA VAL A 24 -4.45 6.53 -13.82
C VAL A 24 -5.56 6.97 -12.88
N SER A 25 -5.22 7.17 -11.61
CA SER A 25 -6.17 7.53 -10.57
C SER A 25 -5.64 8.69 -9.75
N GLU A 26 -6.51 9.40 -9.09
CA GLU A 26 -6.06 10.43 -8.15
C GLU A 26 -5.82 9.81 -6.78
N GLU A 27 -6.69 8.91 -6.34
CA GLU A 27 -6.57 8.29 -5.03
C GLU A 27 -6.90 6.81 -5.13
N VAL A 28 -6.07 5.99 -4.53
CA VAL A 28 -6.30 4.55 -4.41
C VAL A 28 -6.35 4.19 -2.94
N ASP A 29 -7.42 3.53 -2.54
CA ASP A 29 -7.65 3.14 -1.16
C ASP A 29 -7.74 1.61 -1.12
N VAL A 30 -6.82 0.98 -0.40
CA VAL A 30 -6.73 -0.47 -0.30
C VAL A 30 -6.94 -0.87 1.14
N SER A 31 -7.83 -1.83 1.35
CA SER A 31 -8.11 -2.32 2.68
C SER A 31 -8.07 -3.85 2.68
N LEU A 32 -7.24 -4.43 3.51
CA LEU A 32 -7.12 -5.88 3.64
C LEU A 32 -7.43 -6.28 5.08
N GLY A 33 -8.55 -6.95 5.26
CA GLY A 33 -8.97 -7.38 6.58
C GLY A 33 -8.98 -8.89 6.80
N GLY A 34 -8.70 -9.65 5.75
CA GLY A 34 -8.66 -11.11 5.84
C GLY A 34 -7.28 -11.66 5.59
N ALA A 35 -7.21 -12.88 5.10
CA ALA A 35 -5.95 -13.51 4.74
C ALA A 35 -5.82 -13.55 3.23
N GLY A 36 -4.74 -13.00 2.69
CA GLY A 36 -4.58 -12.99 1.24
C GLY A 36 -3.55 -11.98 0.79
N LYS A 37 -3.51 -11.78 -0.50
CA LYS A 37 -2.54 -10.90 -1.10
C LYS A 37 -3.20 -10.01 -2.14
N ILE A 38 -2.83 -8.74 -2.17
CA ILE A 38 -3.32 -7.79 -3.15
C ILE A 38 -2.14 -7.26 -3.95
N SER A 39 -2.29 -7.29 -5.27
CA SER A 39 -1.29 -6.70 -6.17
C SER A 39 -1.96 -5.58 -6.96
N ILE A 40 -1.34 -4.42 -6.97
CA ILE A 40 -1.88 -3.25 -7.64
C ILE A 40 -0.83 -2.67 -8.57
N SER A 41 -1.27 -2.22 -9.73
CA SER A 41 -0.43 -1.54 -10.68
C SER A 41 -1.15 -0.33 -11.25
N GLY A 42 -0.39 0.60 -11.80
CA GLY A 42 -0.95 1.81 -12.39
C GLY A 42 -0.22 3.05 -11.91
N LYS A 43 -0.96 4.15 -11.86
CA LYS A 43 -0.45 5.42 -11.37
C LYS A 43 -1.50 6.10 -10.50
N ALA A 44 -1.05 6.73 -9.43
CA ALA A 44 -1.94 7.44 -8.52
C ALA A 44 -1.22 8.63 -7.93
N LYS A 45 -1.97 9.63 -7.53
CA LYS A 45 -1.38 10.73 -6.78
C LYS A 45 -1.22 10.35 -5.33
N MET A 46 -2.17 9.60 -4.79
CA MET A 46 -2.12 9.17 -3.41
C MET A 46 -2.55 7.73 -3.29
N LEU A 47 -1.78 6.95 -2.54
CA LEU A 47 -2.11 5.57 -2.23
C LEU A 47 -2.28 5.44 -0.73
N ARG A 48 -3.44 4.96 -0.33
CA ARG A 48 -3.71 4.61 1.06
C ARG A 48 -3.88 3.12 1.18
N ALA A 49 -3.18 2.52 2.10
CA ALA A 49 -3.28 1.09 2.33
C ALA A 49 -3.46 0.82 3.81
N SER A 50 -4.50 0.07 4.13
CA SER A 50 -4.76 -0.39 5.49
C SER A 50 -4.73 -1.90 5.51
N LEU A 51 -3.82 -2.46 6.28
CA LEU A 51 -3.64 -3.91 6.36
C LEU A 51 -3.88 -4.36 7.79
N GLY A 52 -5.04 -4.96 8.03
CA GLY A 52 -5.41 -5.39 9.36
C GLY A 52 -5.47 -6.90 9.54
N GLY A 53 -5.24 -7.66 8.48
CA GLY A 53 -5.31 -9.11 8.55
C GLY A 53 -3.97 -9.77 8.33
N LEU A 54 -4.02 -11.01 7.85
CA LEU A 54 -2.83 -11.77 7.47
C LEU A 54 -2.66 -11.70 5.97
N GLY A 55 -1.52 -11.24 5.50
CA GLY A 55 -1.29 -11.20 4.06
C GLY A 55 -0.34 -10.11 3.67
N GLY A 56 -0.30 -9.81 2.38
CA GLY A 56 0.64 -8.85 1.84
C GLY A 56 0.03 -7.92 0.82
N LEU A 57 0.68 -6.81 0.62
CA LEU A 57 0.32 -5.85 -0.41
C LEU A 57 1.53 -5.66 -1.31
N ASP A 58 1.32 -5.81 -2.61
CA ASP A 58 2.36 -5.56 -3.59
C ASP A 58 1.90 -4.40 -4.47
N ALA A 59 2.47 -3.24 -4.24
CA ALA A 59 2.16 -2.04 -5.00
C ALA A 59 3.42 -1.43 -5.60
N ARG A 60 4.42 -2.27 -5.89
CA ARG A 60 5.66 -1.78 -6.49
C ARG A 60 5.44 -1.24 -7.89
N GLU A 61 4.43 -1.74 -8.57
CA GLU A 61 4.12 -1.28 -9.92
C GLU A 61 3.11 -0.14 -9.94
N LEU A 62 2.59 0.24 -8.79
CA LEU A 62 1.73 1.41 -8.67
C LEU A 62 2.59 2.60 -8.30
N HIS A 63 2.78 3.49 -9.25
CA HIS A 63 3.60 4.68 -9.03
C HIS A 63 2.75 5.76 -8.39
N ALA A 64 2.99 6.00 -7.13
CA ALA A 64 2.24 7.00 -6.37
C ALA A 64 3.15 8.15 -5.96
N ASP A 65 2.61 9.35 -5.97
CA ASP A 65 3.36 10.50 -5.48
C ASP A 65 3.42 10.49 -3.97
N ALA A 66 2.31 10.20 -3.32
CA ALA A 66 2.26 10.09 -1.87
C ALA A 66 1.69 8.73 -1.49
N VAL A 67 2.28 8.11 -0.47
CA VAL A 67 1.87 6.79 0.00
C VAL A 67 1.62 6.86 1.50
N ASP A 68 0.49 6.30 1.93
CA ASP A 68 0.16 6.19 3.33
C ASP A 68 -0.19 4.73 3.62
N VAL A 69 0.65 4.07 4.40
CA VAL A 69 0.50 2.66 4.73
C VAL A 69 0.26 2.51 6.22
N ASP A 70 -0.79 1.80 6.58
CA ASP A 70 -1.13 1.52 7.96
C ASP A 70 -1.25 0.01 8.11
N MET A 71 -0.34 -0.59 8.85
CA MET A 71 -0.32 -2.04 9.07
C MET A 71 -0.52 -2.34 10.54
N SER A 72 -1.60 -3.04 10.84
CA SER A 72 -1.89 -3.47 12.20
C SER A 72 -1.98 -4.98 12.35
N GLY A 73 -1.78 -5.72 11.26
CA GLY A 73 -1.82 -7.18 11.29
C GLY A 73 -0.45 -7.80 11.05
N LEU A 74 -0.46 -9.03 10.56
CA LEU A 74 0.75 -9.77 10.21
C LEU A 74 0.89 -9.80 8.70
N GLY A 75 2.04 -9.41 8.19
CA GLY A 75 2.26 -9.46 6.76
C GLY A 75 3.30 -8.46 6.31
N GLY A 76 3.33 -8.21 5.00
CA GLY A 76 4.27 -7.29 4.42
C GLY A 76 3.62 -6.40 3.37
N ALA A 77 4.22 -5.27 3.13
CA ALA A 77 3.77 -4.36 2.09
C ALA A 77 4.96 -3.85 1.30
N SER A 78 4.81 -3.75 -0.01
CA SER A 78 5.81 -3.16 -0.89
C SER A 78 5.12 -2.08 -1.70
N VAL A 79 5.63 -0.87 -1.62
CA VAL A 79 5.01 0.27 -2.27
C VAL A 79 6.07 1.09 -2.98
N TYR A 80 5.64 1.91 -3.91
CA TYR A 80 6.51 2.81 -4.65
C TYR A 80 6.00 4.24 -4.44
N ALA A 81 6.85 5.09 -3.89
CA ALA A 81 6.52 6.48 -3.63
C ALA A 81 7.54 7.38 -4.29
N LYS A 82 7.05 8.44 -4.94
CA LYS A 82 7.94 9.39 -5.61
C LYS A 82 8.30 10.58 -4.74
N ASN A 83 7.33 11.11 -4.01
CA ASN A 83 7.54 12.34 -3.26
C ASN A 83 7.53 12.12 -1.76
N SER A 84 6.53 11.43 -1.24
CA SER A 84 6.41 11.24 0.19
C SER A 84 5.84 9.87 0.52
N ALA A 85 6.25 9.35 1.65
CA ALA A 85 5.75 8.09 2.15
C ALA A 85 5.57 8.17 3.65
N ASN A 86 4.44 7.70 4.13
CA ASN A 86 4.11 7.65 5.53
C ASN A 86 3.73 6.22 5.87
N VAL A 87 4.47 5.60 6.76
CA VAL A 87 4.27 4.20 7.11
C VAL A 87 4.05 4.08 8.60
N ASN A 88 2.95 3.45 8.99
CA ASN A 88 2.64 3.16 10.38
C ASN A 88 2.57 1.66 10.59
N LEU A 89 3.37 1.14 11.50
CA LEU A 89 3.40 -0.28 11.84
C LEU A 89 3.02 -0.44 13.30
N SER A 90 1.91 -1.09 13.55
CA SER A 90 1.49 -1.38 14.92
C SER A 90 1.35 -2.87 15.19
N GLY A 91 1.56 -3.72 14.18
CA GLY A 91 1.53 -5.16 14.33
C GLY A 91 2.89 -5.79 14.08
N MET A 92 2.89 -7.04 13.71
CA MET A 92 4.11 -7.75 13.31
C MET A 92 4.14 -7.85 11.79
N GLY A 93 5.10 -7.19 11.18
CA GLY A 93 5.19 -7.20 9.73
C GLY A 93 6.31 -6.31 9.27
N SER A 94 6.42 -6.16 7.96
CA SER A 94 7.45 -5.32 7.39
C SER A 94 6.88 -4.54 6.20
N ALA A 95 7.46 -3.39 5.97
CA ALA A 95 7.09 -2.57 4.83
C ALA A 95 8.35 -2.18 4.08
N THR A 96 8.28 -2.21 2.76
CA THR A 96 9.38 -1.80 1.91
C THR A 96 8.88 -0.68 1.00
N VAL A 97 9.59 0.42 0.99
CA VAL A 97 9.24 1.57 0.17
C VAL A 97 10.31 1.76 -0.89
N TYR A 98 9.88 1.77 -2.13
CA TYR A 98 10.74 1.99 -3.28
C TYR A 98 10.53 3.42 -3.80
N GLY A 99 11.46 3.90 -4.60
CA GLY A 99 11.30 5.18 -5.27
C GLY A 99 12.06 6.33 -4.62
N LYS A 100 12.67 6.11 -3.48
CA LYS A 100 13.46 7.12 -2.77
C LYS A 100 12.70 8.44 -2.59
N PRO A 101 11.59 8.43 -1.86
CA PRO A 101 10.81 9.66 -1.68
C PRO A 101 11.60 10.71 -0.90
N ALA A 102 11.31 11.97 -1.18
CA ALA A 102 11.99 13.07 -0.51
C ALA A 102 11.58 13.17 0.95
N GLN A 103 10.32 12.89 1.24
CA GLN A 103 9.82 12.89 2.62
C GLN A 103 9.50 11.47 3.04
N ARG A 104 10.09 11.03 4.12
CA ARG A 104 9.91 9.69 4.64
C ARG A 104 9.55 9.77 6.11
N THR A 105 8.40 9.21 6.45
CA THR A 105 7.92 9.15 7.83
C THR A 105 7.56 7.71 8.14
N SER A 106 8.07 7.21 9.24
CA SER A 106 7.74 5.88 9.69
C SER A 106 7.49 5.87 11.17
N ASN A 107 6.42 5.20 11.59
CA ASN A 107 6.10 4.97 12.99
C ASN A 107 6.00 3.48 13.20
N ASP A 108 6.81 2.95 14.08
CA ASP A 108 6.85 1.52 14.36
C ASP A 108 6.56 1.31 15.84
N HIS A 109 5.37 0.82 16.14
CA HIS A 109 4.93 0.56 17.51
C HIS A 109 4.87 -0.91 17.82
N GLY A 110 5.15 -1.77 16.86
CA GLY A 110 5.10 -3.21 17.06
C GLY A 110 6.43 -3.87 16.75
N LEU A 111 6.37 -5.14 16.43
CA LEU A 111 7.54 -5.90 16.00
C LEU A 111 7.57 -5.94 14.49
N GLY A 112 8.29 -5.05 13.90
CA GLY A 112 8.38 -5.00 12.45
C GLY A 112 9.51 -4.10 12.02
N SER A 113 9.64 -3.93 10.71
CA SER A 113 10.68 -3.09 10.18
C SER A 113 10.21 -2.39 8.91
N VAL A 114 10.79 -1.24 8.66
CA VAL A 114 10.54 -0.46 7.45
C VAL A 114 11.84 -0.33 6.70
N THR A 115 11.82 -0.70 5.43
CA THR A 115 13.00 -0.61 4.56
C THR A 115 12.75 0.45 3.50
N TRP A 116 13.71 1.32 3.33
CA TRP A 116 13.67 2.38 2.33
C TRP A 116 14.69 2.07 1.24
N ASN A 117 14.20 1.88 0.04
CA ASN A 117 15.07 1.62 -1.11
C ASN A 117 15.17 2.80 -2.05
#